data_99d3537125746420cafd4b31443be6fa
#
_entry.id   99d3537125746420cafd4b31443be6fa
#
_cell.length_a   1.000
_cell.length_b   1.000
_cell.length_c   1.000
_cell.angle_alpha   90.00
_cell.angle_beta   90.00
_cell.angle_gamma   90.00
#
_symmetry.space_group_name_H-M   'P 1'
#
loop_
_entity.id
_entity.type
_entity.pdbx_description
1 polymer ?
#
loop_
_entity_poly.entity_id
_entity_poly.type
_entity_poly.pdbx_seq_one_letter_code
_entity_poly.pdbx_strand_id
1 'polypeptide(L)'
;MRSTIAPKLTEYASECFRTATIGKYDRLLLDTRMGMTVETPAQQSVDYLSCGTKDSAYLCLRLALLRLLYAQSAQPPMVLDDSFARLDGKRLLALLSVLARTSAENGTQFFLFACTPRERLLLDKLGEPYTRLDWKKV
;
A
#
# COMPACT_ATOMS: atom_id res chain seq x y z
N MET A 1 -12.52 15.28 -19.09
CA MET A 1 -11.29 14.67 -18.52
C MET A 1 -11.42 14.16 -17.07
N ARG A 2 -12.30 14.70 -16.25
CA ARG A 2 -12.46 14.26 -14.85
C ARG A 2 -13.06 12.84 -14.65
N SER A 3 -13.78 12.31 -15.63
CA SER A 3 -14.46 11.00 -15.53
C SER A 3 -13.54 9.77 -15.73
N THR A 4 -12.35 9.95 -16.29
CA THR A 4 -11.46 8.82 -16.65
C THR A 4 -10.43 8.49 -15.57
N ILE A 5 -10.13 9.43 -14.68
CA ILE A 5 -9.12 9.24 -13.62
C ILE A 5 -9.67 8.39 -12.47
N ALA A 6 -10.88 8.68 -12.03
CA ALA A 6 -11.48 7.99 -10.89
C ALA A 6 -11.67 6.46 -11.10
N PRO A 7 -12.14 5.96 -12.25
CA PRO A 7 -12.25 4.52 -12.47
C PRO A 7 -10.91 3.79 -12.42
N LYS A 8 -9.87 4.31 -13.09
CA LYS A 8 -8.52 3.70 -13.06
C LYS A 8 -7.89 3.76 -11.67
N LEU A 9 -8.07 4.87 -10.97
CA LEU A 9 -7.58 5.00 -9.59
C LEU A 9 -8.23 3.97 -8.67
N THR A 10 -9.56 3.82 -8.77
CA THR A 10 -10.33 2.82 -8.04
C THR A 10 -9.87 1.40 -8.36
N GLU A 11 -9.61 1.10 -9.64
CA GLU A 11 -9.13 -0.21 -10.09
C GLU A 11 -7.77 -0.53 -9.47
N TYR A 12 -6.78 0.36 -9.59
CA TYR A 12 -5.44 0.16 -9.04
C TYR A 12 -5.45 0.08 -7.50
N ALA A 13 -6.22 0.94 -6.84
CA ALA A 13 -6.34 0.90 -5.39
C ALA A 13 -7.01 -0.39 -4.91
N SER A 14 -8.04 -0.88 -5.62
CA SER A 14 -8.73 -2.13 -5.32
C SER A 14 -7.83 -3.35 -5.50
N GLU A 15 -7.05 -3.41 -6.57
CA GLU A 15 -6.08 -4.49 -6.82
C GLU A 15 -5.08 -4.61 -5.66
N CYS A 16 -4.49 -3.47 -5.26
CA CYS A 16 -3.57 -3.39 -4.14
C CYS A 16 -4.26 -3.80 -2.82
N PHE A 17 -5.44 -3.24 -2.55
CA PHE A 17 -6.14 -3.45 -1.29
C PHE A 17 -6.64 -4.88 -1.11
N ARG A 18 -7.09 -5.54 -2.18
CA ARG A 18 -7.43 -6.96 -2.16
C ARG A 18 -6.23 -7.81 -1.75
N THR A 19 -5.06 -7.53 -2.31
CA THR A 19 -3.82 -8.22 -1.92
C THR A 19 -3.47 -7.94 -0.47
N ALA A 20 -3.47 -6.67 -0.06
CA ALA A 20 -3.12 -6.22 1.30
C ALA A 20 -4.05 -6.79 2.38
N THR A 21 -5.31 -7.06 2.03
CA THR A 21 -6.30 -7.64 2.95
C THR A 21 -6.47 -9.15 2.80
N ILE A 22 -5.61 -9.78 1.99
CA ILE A 22 -5.61 -11.24 1.73
C ILE A 22 -6.99 -11.70 1.22
N GLY A 23 -7.55 -10.93 0.28
CA GLY A 23 -8.84 -11.23 -0.34
C GLY A 23 -10.06 -10.98 0.54
N LYS A 24 -9.90 -10.36 1.72
CA LYS A 24 -11.05 -10.04 2.59
C LYS A 24 -12.00 -9.00 1.97
N TYR A 25 -11.44 -8.06 1.21
CA TYR A 25 -12.19 -7.02 0.52
C TYR A 25 -11.79 -6.99 -0.95
N ASP A 26 -12.78 -7.02 -1.84
CA ASP A 26 -12.53 -7.07 -3.30
C ASP A 26 -12.34 -5.68 -3.89
N ARG A 27 -13.07 -4.69 -3.42
CA ARG A 27 -13.06 -3.35 -3.99
C ARG A 27 -12.96 -2.26 -2.94
N LEU A 28 -12.13 -1.27 -3.28
CA LEU A 28 -12.02 0.00 -2.58
C LEU A 28 -12.60 1.08 -3.49
N LEU A 29 -13.75 1.62 -3.13
CA LEU A 29 -14.45 2.64 -3.90
C LEU A 29 -14.03 4.03 -3.45
N LEU A 30 -13.86 4.93 -4.41
CA LEU A 30 -13.50 6.32 -4.18
C LEU A 30 -14.62 7.24 -4.64
N ASP A 31 -15.07 8.11 -3.77
CA ASP A 31 -16.02 9.16 -4.11
C ASP A 31 -15.33 10.42 -4.68
N THR A 32 -16.11 11.40 -5.10
CA THR A 32 -15.62 12.66 -5.67
C THR A 32 -14.87 13.54 -4.68
N ARG A 33 -14.99 13.27 -3.37
CA ARG A 33 -14.31 13.97 -2.27
C ARG A 33 -13.11 13.18 -1.74
N MET A 34 -12.70 12.12 -2.43
CA MET A 34 -11.65 11.19 -2.03
C MET A 34 -12.00 10.40 -0.76
N GLY A 35 -13.28 10.33 -0.40
CA GLY A 35 -13.77 9.41 0.62
C GLY A 35 -13.66 7.97 0.14
N MET A 36 -13.25 7.07 1.02
CA MET A 36 -13.07 5.66 0.71
C MET A 36 -14.13 4.80 1.36
N THR A 37 -14.72 3.92 0.57
CA THR A 37 -15.64 2.88 1.04
C THR A 37 -15.19 1.51 0.53
N VAL A 38 -15.42 0.48 1.32
CA VAL A 38 -15.22 -0.90 0.88
C VAL A 38 -16.53 -1.49 0.40
N GLU A 39 -16.46 -2.24 -0.69
CA GLU A 39 -17.59 -2.98 -1.20
C GLU A 39 -17.82 -4.20 -0.29
N THR A 40 -18.86 -4.12 0.49
CA THR A 40 -19.45 -5.20 1.29
C THR A 40 -20.93 -5.23 0.97
N PRO A 41 -21.72 -6.23 1.40
CA PRO A 41 -23.17 -6.23 1.16
C PRO A 41 -23.86 -4.93 1.59
N ALA A 42 -23.26 -4.16 2.52
CA ALA A 42 -23.82 -2.91 3.06
C ALA A 42 -23.02 -1.65 2.70
N GLN A 43 -21.99 -1.72 1.87
CA GLN A 43 -21.02 -0.64 1.61
C GLN A 43 -20.59 0.09 2.89
N GLN A 44 -19.42 -0.19 3.37
CA GLN A 44 -18.91 0.36 4.63
C GLN A 44 -17.79 1.38 4.38
N SER A 45 -17.87 2.56 5.01
CA SER A 45 -16.77 3.52 5.00
C SER A 45 -15.52 2.91 5.63
N VAL A 46 -14.36 3.20 5.04
CA VAL A 46 -13.03 2.80 5.54
C VAL A 46 -12.81 3.29 6.97
N ASP A 47 -13.45 4.39 7.37
CA ASP A 47 -13.32 4.95 8.72
C ASP A 47 -13.84 4.02 9.83
N TYR A 48 -14.73 3.08 9.51
CA TYR A 48 -15.26 2.09 10.45
C TYR A 48 -14.49 0.77 10.47
N LEU A 49 -13.43 0.65 9.66
CA LEU A 49 -12.59 -0.53 9.62
C LEU A 49 -11.52 -0.50 10.74
N SER A 50 -10.90 -1.64 11.00
CA SER A 50 -9.77 -1.69 11.93
C SER A 50 -8.65 -0.76 11.48
N CYS A 51 -7.89 -0.21 12.44
CA CYS A 51 -6.80 0.72 12.15
C CYS A 51 -5.82 0.18 11.09
N GLY A 52 -5.39 -1.07 11.20
CA GLY A 52 -4.48 -1.68 10.22
C GLY A 52 -5.11 -1.80 8.83
N THR A 53 -6.41 -2.10 8.73
CA THR A 53 -7.13 -2.14 7.44
C THR A 53 -7.25 -0.74 6.83
N LYS A 54 -7.54 0.26 7.66
CA LYS A 54 -7.59 1.66 7.26
C LYS A 54 -6.22 2.14 6.73
N ASP A 55 -5.14 1.87 7.46
CA ASP A 55 -3.79 2.21 7.02
C ASP A 55 -3.44 1.55 5.69
N SER A 56 -3.82 0.28 5.51
CA SER A 56 -3.63 -0.44 4.24
C SER A 56 -4.40 0.22 3.09
N ALA A 57 -5.63 0.68 3.32
CA ALA A 57 -6.43 1.37 2.30
C ALA A 57 -5.76 2.68 1.86
N TYR A 58 -5.29 3.50 2.80
CA TYR A 58 -4.57 4.74 2.48
C TYR A 58 -3.26 4.50 1.75
N LEU A 59 -2.50 3.46 2.14
CA LEU A 59 -1.28 3.09 1.41
C LEU A 59 -1.58 2.65 -0.02
N CYS A 60 -2.60 1.81 -0.20
CA CYS A 60 -3.02 1.36 -1.54
C CYS A 60 -3.48 2.52 -2.42
N LEU A 61 -4.19 3.50 -1.85
CA LEU A 61 -4.55 4.72 -2.57
C LEU A 61 -3.31 5.51 -3.02
N ARG A 62 -2.31 5.68 -2.14
CA ARG A 62 -1.05 6.36 -2.48
C ARG A 62 -0.30 5.64 -3.60
N LEU A 63 -0.20 4.32 -3.56
CA LEU A 63 0.42 3.51 -4.62
C LEU A 63 -0.34 3.63 -5.94
N ALA A 64 -1.67 3.62 -5.89
CA ALA A 64 -2.51 3.81 -7.08
C ALA A 64 -2.34 5.21 -7.69
N LEU A 65 -2.25 6.25 -6.86
CA LEU A 65 -1.96 7.62 -7.32
C LEU A 65 -0.59 7.73 -7.98
N LEU A 66 0.46 7.14 -7.38
CA LEU A 66 1.78 7.11 -8.00
C LEU A 66 1.74 6.43 -9.36
N ARG A 67 1.12 5.27 -9.46
CA ARG A 67 0.99 4.53 -10.72
C ARG A 67 0.24 5.33 -11.79
N LEU A 68 -0.79 6.07 -11.39
CA LEU A 68 -1.60 6.86 -12.31
C LEU A 68 -0.91 8.15 -12.77
N LEU A 69 -0.35 8.91 -11.81
CA LEU A 69 0.25 10.21 -12.09
C LEU A 69 1.59 10.11 -12.81
N TYR A 70 2.34 9.05 -12.54
CA TYR A 70 3.68 8.84 -13.10
C TYR A 70 3.75 7.65 -14.06
N ALA A 71 2.63 7.34 -14.74
CA ALA A 71 2.53 6.20 -15.65
C ALA A 71 3.58 6.22 -16.79
N GLN A 72 4.08 7.40 -17.16
CA GLN A 72 5.04 7.60 -18.26
C GLN A 72 6.31 8.34 -17.83
N SER A 73 6.56 8.43 -16.53
CA SER A 73 7.72 9.12 -15.98
C SER A 73 8.28 8.40 -14.77
N ALA A 74 9.52 8.74 -14.36
CA ALA A 74 10.09 8.20 -13.13
C ALA A 74 9.23 8.54 -11.92
N GLN A 75 8.90 7.53 -11.12
CA GLN A 75 8.13 7.72 -9.91
C GLN A 75 9.02 8.31 -8.80
N PRO A 76 8.51 9.27 -8.02
CA PRO A 76 9.24 9.76 -6.87
C PRO A 76 9.38 8.67 -5.81
N PRO A 77 10.45 8.72 -4.98
CA PRO A 77 10.59 7.80 -3.86
C PRO A 77 9.47 7.97 -2.85
N MET A 78 9.05 6.88 -2.22
CA MET A 78 8.05 6.88 -1.17
C MET A 78 8.70 6.56 0.18
N VAL A 79 8.46 7.42 1.16
CA VAL A 79 8.92 7.22 2.54
C VAL A 79 7.78 6.65 3.38
N LEU A 80 8.03 5.54 4.05
CA LEU A 80 7.11 4.83 4.92
C LEU A 80 7.73 4.75 6.32
N ASP A 81 7.24 5.61 7.21
CA ASP A 81 7.71 5.70 8.59
C ASP A 81 6.73 4.98 9.52
N ASP A 82 7.18 3.88 10.10
CA ASP A 82 6.41 3.01 11.01
C ASP A 82 4.99 2.66 10.51
N SER A 83 4.83 2.64 9.19
CA SER A 83 3.52 2.56 8.52
C SER A 83 2.84 1.21 8.70
N PHE A 84 3.55 0.21 9.22
CA PHE A 84 3.06 -1.17 9.34
C PHE A 84 2.85 -1.62 10.78
N ALA A 85 3.00 -0.73 11.76
CA ALA A 85 2.97 -1.06 13.18
C ALA A 85 1.69 -1.80 13.61
N ARG A 86 0.57 -1.50 12.96
CA ARG A 86 -0.77 -2.05 13.28
C ARG A 86 -1.19 -3.25 12.44
N LEU A 87 -0.28 -3.79 11.62
CA LEU A 87 -0.56 -4.96 10.78
C LEU A 87 -0.11 -6.25 11.47
N ASP A 88 -0.88 -7.31 11.30
CA ASP A 88 -0.43 -8.66 11.58
C ASP A 88 0.61 -9.14 10.55
N GLY A 89 1.32 -10.22 10.88
CA GLY A 89 2.43 -10.71 10.04
C GLY A 89 2.01 -11.14 8.64
N LYS A 90 0.79 -11.69 8.45
CA LYS A 90 0.31 -12.13 7.15
C LYS A 90 0.01 -10.94 6.24
N ARG A 91 -0.68 -9.93 6.76
CA ARG A 91 -0.99 -8.70 6.03
C ARG A 91 0.26 -7.89 5.74
N LEU A 92 1.19 -7.82 6.70
CA LEU A 92 2.47 -7.17 6.48
C LEU A 92 3.24 -7.85 5.34
N LEU A 93 3.33 -9.18 5.34
CA LEU A 93 3.97 -9.93 4.27
C LEU A 93 3.33 -9.64 2.91
N ALA A 94 1.99 -9.62 2.85
CA ALA A 94 1.26 -9.30 1.63
C ALA A 94 1.54 -7.89 1.13
N LEU A 95 1.58 -6.88 2.01
CA LEU A 95 1.92 -5.50 1.64
C LEU A 95 3.37 -5.35 1.21
N LEU A 96 4.32 -5.97 1.90
CA LEU A 96 5.72 -5.96 1.49
C LEU A 96 5.90 -6.58 0.10
N SER A 97 5.17 -7.65 -0.23
CA SER A 97 5.18 -8.22 -1.59
C SER A 97 4.62 -7.25 -2.64
N VAL A 98 3.61 -6.45 -2.30
CA VAL A 98 3.09 -5.40 -3.18
C VAL A 98 4.15 -4.32 -3.42
N LEU A 99 4.84 -3.87 -2.36
CA LEU A 99 5.90 -2.86 -2.49
C LEU A 99 7.06 -3.38 -3.34
N ALA A 100 7.51 -4.62 -3.12
CA ALA A 100 8.58 -5.25 -3.89
C ALA A 100 8.20 -5.35 -5.37
N ARG A 101 6.99 -5.82 -5.68
CA ARG A 101 6.46 -5.87 -7.04
C ARG A 101 6.38 -4.49 -7.67
N THR A 102 5.86 -3.50 -6.96
CA THR A 102 5.77 -2.12 -7.45
C THR A 102 7.15 -1.53 -7.74
N SER A 103 8.13 -1.81 -6.89
CA SER A 103 9.52 -1.42 -7.13
C SER A 103 10.09 -2.07 -8.39
N ALA A 104 9.89 -3.36 -8.57
CA ALA A 104 10.39 -4.10 -9.73
C ALA A 104 9.73 -3.66 -11.04
N GLU A 105 8.41 -3.45 -11.06
CA GLU A 105 7.65 -3.11 -12.25
C GLU A 105 7.77 -1.64 -12.66
N ASN A 106 7.80 -0.72 -11.69
CA ASN A 106 7.71 0.71 -11.93
C ASN A 106 9.00 1.47 -11.58
N GLY A 107 10.01 0.80 -11.02
CA GLY A 107 11.23 1.44 -10.54
C GLY A 107 11.03 2.34 -9.32
N THR A 108 9.91 2.21 -8.60
CA THR A 108 9.62 3.00 -7.41
C THR A 108 10.59 2.65 -6.28
N GLN A 109 11.29 3.63 -5.74
CA GLN A 109 12.12 3.46 -4.57
C GLN A 109 11.32 3.64 -3.29
N PHE A 110 11.43 2.68 -2.36
CA PHE A 110 10.80 2.75 -1.05
C PHE A 110 11.84 2.88 0.05
N PHE A 111 11.63 3.83 0.97
CA PHE A 111 12.37 3.96 2.21
C PHE A 111 11.48 3.53 3.37
N LEU A 112 11.83 2.42 4.00
CA LEU A 112 11.09 1.88 5.14
C LEU A 112 11.84 2.20 6.43
N PHE A 113 11.24 3.02 7.28
CA PHE A 113 11.72 3.26 8.64
C PHE A 113 10.91 2.41 9.60
N ALA A 114 11.58 1.54 10.34
CA ALA A 114 10.95 0.60 11.26
C ALA A 114 11.68 0.56 12.60
N CYS A 115 10.93 0.56 13.69
CA CYS A 115 11.48 0.45 15.04
C CYS A 115 11.74 -1.00 15.45
N THR A 116 11.19 -1.97 14.71
CA THR A 116 11.29 -3.41 15.02
C THR A 116 11.94 -4.17 13.87
N PRO A 117 12.53 -5.35 14.12
CA PRO A 117 13.13 -6.16 13.06
C PRO A 117 12.09 -6.91 12.19
N ARG A 118 10.79 -6.75 12.47
CA ARG A 118 9.71 -7.54 11.87
C ARG A 118 9.65 -7.38 10.36
N GLU A 119 9.71 -6.15 9.86
CA GLU A 119 9.68 -5.83 8.43
C GLU A 119 10.87 -6.48 7.70
N ARG A 120 12.05 -6.36 8.28
CA ARG A 120 13.27 -6.97 7.76
C ARG A 120 13.18 -8.49 7.68
N LEU A 121 12.74 -9.15 8.76
CA LEU A 121 12.61 -10.60 8.80
C LEU A 121 11.63 -11.12 7.74
N LEU A 122 10.58 -10.36 7.45
CA LEU A 122 9.62 -10.72 6.42
C LEU A 122 10.14 -10.45 5.01
N LEU A 123 10.91 -9.38 4.80
CA LEU A 123 11.62 -9.14 3.53
C LEU A 123 12.64 -10.24 3.24
N ASP A 124 13.42 -10.65 4.25
CA ASP A 124 14.34 -11.79 4.13
C ASP A 124 13.59 -13.07 3.73
N LYS A 125 12.42 -13.30 4.31
CA LYS A 125 11.55 -14.44 3.96
C LYS A 125 11.00 -14.38 2.55
N LEU A 126 10.71 -13.19 2.03
CA LEU A 126 10.29 -12.99 0.64
C LEU A 126 11.45 -13.21 -0.35
N GLY A 127 12.70 -13.08 0.09
CA GLY A 127 13.87 -13.15 -0.78
C GLY A 127 14.02 -11.94 -1.70
N GLU A 128 13.36 -10.83 -1.39
CA GLU A 128 13.43 -9.61 -2.17
C GLU A 128 14.68 -8.79 -1.83
N PRO A 129 15.38 -8.20 -2.82
CA PRO A 129 16.57 -7.42 -2.58
C PRO A 129 16.23 -6.10 -1.89
N TYR A 130 16.98 -5.76 -0.85
CA TYR A 130 16.90 -4.45 -0.19
C TYR A 130 18.25 -4.07 0.41
N THR A 131 18.46 -2.77 0.63
CA THR A 131 19.65 -2.26 1.31
C THR A 131 19.28 -1.90 2.75
N ARG A 132 20.00 -2.49 3.70
CA ARG A 132 19.83 -2.19 5.11
C ARG A 132 20.73 -1.02 5.52
N LEU A 133 20.14 -0.04 6.17
CA LEU A 133 20.83 1.07 6.82
C LEU A 133 20.53 1.03 8.32
N ASP A 134 21.57 0.83 9.12
CA ASP A 134 21.43 0.87 10.57
C ASP A 134 21.74 2.26 11.09
N TRP A 135 20.81 2.81 11.86
CA TRP A 135 20.99 4.07 12.54
C TRP A 135 21.97 3.85 13.70
N LYS A 136 23.20 4.31 13.55
CA LYS A 136 24.14 4.28 14.67
C LYS A 136 23.65 5.27 15.72
N LYS A 137 23.48 4.80 16.96
CA LYS A 137 23.33 5.69 18.10
C LYS A 137 24.58 6.58 18.15
N VAL A 138 24.40 7.83 17.93
CA VAL A 138 25.43 8.84 18.17
C VAL A 138 25.61 9.00 19.67
#